data_8ea1998010b913bfb3216f42ec6bde1a
#
_entry.id   8ea1998010b913bfb3216f42ec6bde1a
#
_cell.length_a   1.000
_cell.length_b   1.000
_cell.length_c   1.000
_cell.angle_alpha   90.00
_cell.angle_beta   90.00
_cell.angle_gamma   90.00
#
_symmetry.space_group_name_H-M   'P 1'
#
loop_
_entity.id
_entity.type
_entity.pdbx_description
1 polymer ?
#
loop_
_entity_poly.entity_id
_entity_poly.type
_entity_poly.pdbx_seq_one_letter_code
_entity_poly.pdbx_strand_id
1 'polypeptide(L)'
;MIEQTILKIEGANKRFGGLQALSNVGINIKKGQIYGLIGPNGAGKTTFFNVITGLYQPDTGTFELDGKPYSPSAPHEVAKAGIARTFQNIRLFGEMTALENVMVGRHIRTHQGVFGAVFRHPSARKEELDIRKRAQELLDFVGIGQFADRTSKFLSYGDQRRLEIARALATDPKLLALDEPAAGMNATEKLALRELLVKIKAEGKTILLIEHDVKLMMGLCDRMTVLDYGKPIAEGLPADIQKNPAVIEAYLGGGH
;
A
#
# COMPACT_ATOMS: atom_id res chain seq x y z
N MET A 1 -4.12 -26.83 -0.72
CA MET A 1 -5.05 -25.71 -0.49
C MET A 1 -5.01 -24.83 -1.73
N ILE A 2 -6.17 -24.47 -2.31
CA ILE A 2 -6.21 -23.55 -3.45
C ILE A 2 -5.83 -22.17 -2.90
N GLU A 3 -4.71 -21.61 -3.37
CA GLU A 3 -4.27 -20.27 -2.99
C GLU A 3 -5.28 -19.23 -3.50
N GLN A 4 -5.98 -18.57 -2.58
CA GLN A 4 -6.99 -17.57 -2.91
C GLN A 4 -6.33 -16.31 -3.48
N THR A 5 -6.75 -15.88 -4.67
CA THR A 5 -6.35 -14.59 -5.26
C THR A 5 -7.04 -13.45 -4.50
N ILE A 6 -6.26 -12.42 -4.11
CA ILE A 6 -6.79 -11.21 -3.48
C ILE A 6 -6.90 -10.05 -4.47
N LEU A 7 -5.94 -9.89 -5.35
CA LEU A 7 -5.98 -8.89 -6.43
C LEU A 7 -5.65 -9.56 -7.75
N LYS A 8 -6.51 -9.39 -8.74
CA LYS A 8 -6.29 -9.81 -10.12
C LYS A 8 -6.52 -8.62 -11.04
N ILE A 9 -5.53 -8.34 -11.88
CA ILE A 9 -5.59 -7.30 -12.91
C ILE A 9 -5.13 -7.92 -14.20
N GLU A 10 -5.90 -7.69 -15.28
CA GLU A 10 -5.58 -8.17 -16.63
C GLU A 10 -5.73 -7.04 -17.63
N GLY A 11 -4.75 -6.89 -18.51
CA GLY A 11 -4.79 -5.99 -19.65
C GLY A 11 -4.89 -4.50 -19.31
N ALA A 12 -4.32 -4.06 -18.18
CA ALA A 12 -4.35 -2.65 -17.81
C ALA A 12 -3.53 -1.80 -18.79
N ASN A 13 -4.17 -0.79 -19.36
CA ASN A 13 -3.55 0.18 -20.25
C ASN A 13 -3.78 1.60 -19.72
N LYS A 14 -2.78 2.48 -19.91
CA LYS A 14 -2.87 3.90 -19.58
C LYS A 14 -2.04 4.75 -20.52
N ARG A 15 -2.68 5.79 -21.08
CA ARG A 15 -2.00 6.81 -21.91
C ARG A 15 -2.15 8.19 -21.26
N PHE A 16 -1.15 9.01 -21.47
CA PHE A 16 -1.17 10.43 -21.15
C PHE A 16 -0.79 11.20 -22.42
N GLY A 17 -1.80 11.76 -23.09
CA GLY A 17 -1.59 12.36 -24.42
C GLY A 17 -1.02 11.35 -25.41
N GLY A 18 0.17 11.63 -25.95
CA GLY A 18 0.89 10.72 -26.88
C GLY A 18 1.67 9.60 -26.21
N LEU A 19 1.89 9.64 -24.88
CA LEU A 19 2.72 8.69 -24.16
C LEU A 19 1.90 7.49 -23.68
N GLN A 20 2.28 6.27 -24.10
CA GLN A 20 1.75 5.02 -23.52
C GLN A 20 2.52 4.69 -22.26
N ALA A 21 1.93 4.98 -21.09
CA ALA A 21 2.58 4.79 -19.79
C ALA A 21 2.42 3.36 -19.25
N LEU A 22 1.33 2.65 -19.61
CA LEU A 22 1.10 1.24 -19.31
C LEU A 22 0.54 0.54 -20.55
N SER A 23 1.07 -0.64 -20.88
CA SER A 23 0.67 -1.44 -22.01
C SER A 23 0.47 -2.89 -21.59
N ASN A 24 -0.80 -3.32 -21.56
CA ASN A 24 -1.22 -4.69 -21.26
C ASN A 24 -0.63 -5.24 -19.94
N VAL A 25 -0.62 -4.42 -18.88
CA VAL A 25 -0.08 -4.81 -17.57
C VAL A 25 -1.10 -5.66 -16.82
N GLY A 26 -0.64 -6.79 -16.27
CA GLY A 26 -1.43 -7.65 -15.40
C GLY A 26 -0.63 -8.08 -14.18
N ILE A 27 -1.31 -8.36 -13.07
CA ILE A 27 -0.75 -8.98 -11.86
C ILE A 27 -1.78 -9.89 -11.21
N ASN A 28 -1.28 -10.91 -10.49
CA ASN A 28 -2.12 -11.82 -9.71
C ASN A 28 -1.50 -12.02 -8.32
N ILE A 29 -2.08 -11.36 -7.31
CA ILE A 29 -1.59 -11.38 -5.94
C ILE A 29 -2.41 -12.37 -5.12
N LYS A 30 -1.75 -13.32 -4.45
CA LYS A 30 -2.38 -14.28 -3.56
C LYS A 30 -2.53 -13.68 -2.15
N LYS A 31 -3.56 -14.15 -1.44
CA LYS A 31 -3.82 -13.75 -0.06
C LYS A 31 -2.62 -14.06 0.85
N GLY A 32 -2.24 -13.12 1.69
CA GLY A 32 -1.13 -13.26 2.64
C GLY A 32 0.26 -13.14 2.01
N GLN A 33 0.39 -12.74 0.74
CA GLN A 33 1.69 -12.49 0.11
C GLN A 33 2.14 -11.04 0.33
N ILE A 34 3.46 -10.86 0.36
CA ILE A 34 4.12 -9.59 0.04
C ILE A 34 4.50 -9.66 -1.43
N TYR A 35 3.81 -8.90 -2.27
CA TYR A 35 4.02 -8.86 -3.71
C TYR A 35 4.77 -7.59 -4.10
N GLY A 36 5.88 -7.75 -4.83
CA GLY A 36 6.74 -6.66 -5.26
C GLY A 36 6.43 -6.18 -6.67
N LEU A 37 6.47 -4.86 -6.87
CA LEU A 37 6.48 -4.23 -8.18
C LEU A 37 7.77 -3.44 -8.33
N ILE A 38 8.67 -3.89 -9.20
CA ILE A 38 9.98 -3.28 -9.42
C ILE A 38 10.18 -2.90 -10.89
N GLY A 39 11.27 -2.22 -11.18
CA GLY A 39 11.67 -1.79 -12.53
C GLY A 39 12.50 -0.51 -12.48
N PRO A 40 13.17 -0.14 -13.56
CA PRO A 40 13.95 1.09 -13.64
C PRO A 40 13.08 2.35 -13.48
N ASN A 41 13.72 3.51 -13.39
CA ASN A 41 13.01 4.79 -13.36
C ASN A 41 12.27 5.00 -14.69
N GLY A 42 11.03 5.49 -14.62
CA GLY A 42 10.19 5.63 -15.80
C GLY A 42 9.51 4.34 -16.29
N ALA A 43 9.73 3.20 -15.65
CA ALA A 43 9.15 1.91 -16.06
C ALA A 43 7.61 1.82 -15.94
N GLY A 44 6.95 2.83 -15.34
CA GLY A 44 5.49 2.84 -15.19
C GLY A 44 4.97 2.35 -13.83
N LYS A 45 5.86 2.01 -12.86
CA LYS A 45 5.47 1.49 -11.53
C LYS A 45 4.48 2.39 -10.81
N THR A 46 4.83 3.66 -10.62
CA THR A 46 3.96 4.66 -9.95
C THR A 46 2.66 4.88 -10.72
N THR A 47 2.69 4.86 -12.05
CA THR A 47 1.48 4.94 -12.88
C THR A 47 0.56 3.76 -12.62
N PHE A 48 1.10 2.53 -12.62
CA PHE A 48 0.30 1.32 -12.36
C PHE A 48 -0.25 1.30 -10.94
N PHE A 49 0.55 1.68 -9.95
CA PHE A 49 0.10 1.83 -8.57
C PHE A 49 -1.03 2.88 -8.43
N ASN A 50 -0.91 4.01 -9.11
CA ASN A 50 -1.94 5.04 -9.14
C ASN A 50 -3.22 4.57 -9.84
N VAL A 51 -3.12 3.71 -10.85
CA VAL A 51 -4.27 3.04 -11.47
C VAL A 51 -4.93 2.08 -10.46
N ILE A 52 -4.17 1.17 -9.84
CA ILE A 52 -4.71 0.21 -8.85
C ILE A 52 -5.44 0.93 -7.72
N THR A 53 -4.90 2.06 -7.27
CA THR A 53 -5.39 2.80 -6.10
C THR A 53 -6.38 3.93 -6.45
N GLY A 54 -6.81 4.04 -7.72
CA GLY A 54 -7.88 4.94 -8.16
C GLY A 54 -7.49 6.40 -8.30
N LEU A 55 -6.17 6.73 -8.30
CA LEU A 55 -5.71 8.09 -8.62
C LEU A 55 -5.72 8.36 -10.12
N TYR A 56 -5.48 7.34 -10.93
CA TYR A 56 -5.61 7.41 -12.38
C TYR A 56 -6.63 6.38 -12.85
N GLN A 57 -7.56 6.80 -13.70
CA GLN A 57 -8.45 5.86 -14.37
C GLN A 57 -7.68 5.13 -15.47
N PRO A 58 -7.75 3.78 -15.54
CA PRO A 58 -7.22 3.02 -16.67
C PRO A 58 -8.03 3.33 -17.94
N ASP A 59 -7.39 3.21 -19.10
CA ASP A 59 -8.10 3.33 -20.37
C ASP A 59 -8.78 2.00 -20.71
N THR A 60 -8.15 0.87 -20.36
CA THR A 60 -8.72 -0.49 -20.45
C THR A 60 -8.15 -1.37 -19.35
N GLY A 61 -8.74 -2.55 -19.18
CA GLY A 61 -8.31 -3.59 -18.23
C GLY A 61 -9.44 -4.05 -17.34
N THR A 62 -9.28 -5.22 -16.75
CA THR A 62 -10.19 -5.79 -15.74
C THR A 62 -9.53 -5.81 -14.38
N PHE A 63 -10.29 -5.48 -13.35
CA PHE A 63 -9.80 -5.34 -11.98
C PHE A 63 -10.72 -6.10 -11.03
N GLU A 64 -10.17 -7.05 -10.30
CA GLU A 64 -10.89 -7.84 -9.30
C GLU A 64 -10.16 -7.80 -7.95
N LEU A 65 -10.91 -7.57 -6.88
CA LEU A 65 -10.43 -7.63 -5.51
C LEU A 65 -11.26 -8.67 -4.73
N ASP A 66 -10.59 -9.71 -4.20
CA ASP A 66 -11.22 -10.80 -3.44
C ASP A 66 -12.38 -11.45 -4.21
N GLY A 67 -12.14 -11.73 -5.51
CA GLY A 67 -13.11 -12.34 -6.42
C GLY A 67 -14.27 -11.44 -6.85
N LYS A 68 -14.23 -10.14 -6.51
CA LYS A 68 -15.26 -9.17 -6.90
C LYS A 68 -14.67 -8.11 -7.82
N PRO A 69 -15.34 -7.80 -8.95
CA PRO A 69 -14.94 -6.69 -9.79
C PRO A 69 -14.94 -5.38 -8.98
N TYR A 70 -13.92 -4.55 -9.19
CA TYR A 70 -13.92 -3.17 -8.70
C TYR A 70 -13.48 -2.22 -9.82
N SER A 71 -13.99 -0.98 -9.75
CA SER A 71 -13.55 0.07 -10.67
C SER A 71 -12.58 1.00 -9.94
N PRO A 72 -11.35 1.18 -10.41
CA PRO A 72 -10.41 2.14 -9.84
C PRO A 72 -10.74 3.58 -10.31
N SER A 73 -12.00 4.00 -10.13
CA SER A 73 -12.51 5.29 -10.60
C SER A 73 -12.17 6.45 -9.67
N ALA A 74 -12.07 6.18 -8.36
CA ALA A 74 -11.73 7.18 -7.36
C ALA A 74 -11.13 6.52 -6.11
N PRO A 75 -10.19 7.20 -5.40
CA PRO A 75 -9.50 6.63 -4.22
C PRO A 75 -10.46 6.18 -3.11
N HIS A 76 -11.54 6.90 -2.87
CA HIS A 76 -12.50 6.54 -1.81
C HIS A 76 -13.30 5.27 -2.14
N GLU A 77 -13.60 5.01 -3.41
CA GLU A 77 -14.27 3.76 -3.83
C GLU A 77 -13.31 2.57 -3.71
N VAL A 78 -12.05 2.76 -4.08
CA VAL A 78 -10.99 1.75 -3.91
C VAL A 78 -10.76 1.43 -2.43
N ALA A 79 -10.76 2.44 -1.56
CA ALA A 79 -10.65 2.26 -0.12
C ALA A 79 -11.85 1.49 0.45
N LYS A 80 -13.08 1.78 0.01
CA LYS A 80 -14.29 1.02 0.39
C LYS A 80 -14.22 -0.44 -0.09
N ALA A 81 -13.68 -0.69 -1.28
CA ALA A 81 -13.49 -2.05 -1.79
C ALA A 81 -12.50 -2.86 -0.92
N GLY A 82 -11.57 -2.19 -0.24
CA GLY A 82 -10.64 -2.80 0.69
C GLY A 82 -9.16 -2.68 0.35
N ILE A 83 -8.78 -1.70 -0.47
CA ILE A 83 -7.37 -1.37 -0.74
C ILE A 83 -7.02 -0.10 0.03
N ALA A 84 -6.08 -0.19 0.97
CA ALA A 84 -5.48 0.98 1.60
C ALA A 84 -4.12 1.27 0.98
N ARG A 85 -3.78 2.56 0.87
CA ARG A 85 -2.47 2.98 0.34
C ARG A 85 -1.75 3.93 1.29
N THR A 86 -0.42 3.88 1.25
CA THR A 86 0.44 4.97 1.70
C THR A 86 0.91 5.81 0.50
N PHE A 87 1.49 6.96 0.76
CA PHE A 87 2.02 7.83 -0.27
C PHE A 87 3.55 7.89 -0.16
N GLN A 88 4.24 8.11 -1.29
CA GLN A 88 5.68 8.32 -1.32
C GLN A 88 6.09 9.47 -0.38
N ASN A 89 5.42 10.62 -0.47
CA ASN A 89 5.55 11.70 0.49
C ASN A 89 4.54 11.50 1.63
N ILE A 90 5.01 11.53 2.87
CA ILE A 90 4.18 11.37 4.07
C ILE A 90 3.03 12.38 4.05
N ARG A 91 1.79 11.88 4.16
CA ARG A 91 0.57 12.68 4.19
C ARG A 91 -0.18 12.46 5.50
N LEU A 92 0.36 12.99 6.58
CA LEU A 92 -0.29 13.01 7.89
C LEU A 92 -1.03 14.33 8.11
N PHE A 93 -2.03 14.28 8.98
CA PHE A 93 -2.63 15.49 9.53
C PHE A 93 -1.69 16.04 10.59
N GLY A 94 -0.79 16.96 10.18
CA GLY A 94 0.37 17.39 10.95
C GLY A 94 0.03 17.98 12.33
N GLU A 95 -1.12 18.64 12.46
CA GLU A 95 -1.59 19.27 13.70
C GLU A 95 -2.35 18.29 14.62
N MET A 96 -2.70 17.10 14.12
CA MET A 96 -3.34 16.06 14.93
C MET A 96 -2.29 15.20 15.63
N THR A 97 -2.68 14.61 16.76
CA THR A 97 -1.88 13.58 17.45
C THR A 97 -1.74 12.32 16.61
N ALA A 98 -0.80 11.45 16.98
CA ALA A 98 -0.66 10.15 16.33
C ALA A 98 -1.95 9.32 16.45
N LEU A 99 -2.57 9.33 17.61
CA LEU A 99 -3.83 8.62 17.87
C LEU A 99 -4.96 9.13 16.97
N GLU A 100 -5.15 10.44 16.89
CA GLU A 100 -6.19 11.05 16.04
C GLU A 100 -5.98 10.74 14.57
N ASN A 101 -4.73 10.74 14.08
CA ASN A 101 -4.42 10.32 12.70
C ASN A 101 -4.91 8.90 12.40
N VAL A 102 -4.70 7.95 13.32
CA VAL A 102 -5.15 6.56 13.14
C VAL A 102 -6.67 6.47 13.24
N MET A 103 -7.29 7.21 14.16
CA MET A 103 -8.76 7.27 14.31
C MET A 103 -9.43 7.75 13.02
N VAL A 104 -8.86 8.74 12.31
CA VAL A 104 -9.38 9.20 11.00
C VAL A 104 -9.42 8.04 9.99
N GLY A 105 -8.39 7.19 9.95
CA GLY A 105 -8.39 5.99 9.10
C GLY A 105 -9.55 5.04 9.41
N ARG A 106 -9.97 4.94 10.67
CA ARG A 106 -11.06 4.06 11.11
C ARG A 106 -12.44 4.56 10.68
N HIS A 107 -12.63 5.86 10.50
CA HIS A 107 -13.93 6.43 10.11
C HIS A 107 -14.53 5.88 8.80
N ILE A 108 -13.72 5.33 7.90
CA ILE A 108 -14.22 4.64 6.68
C ILE A 108 -15.08 3.41 7.05
N ARG A 109 -14.91 2.85 8.23
CA ARG A 109 -15.61 1.64 8.73
C ARG A 109 -16.75 1.97 9.70
N THR A 110 -16.99 3.25 10.00
CA THR A 110 -18.06 3.65 10.92
C THR A 110 -19.38 3.83 10.16
N HIS A 111 -20.48 3.48 10.83
CA HIS A 111 -21.83 3.52 10.25
C HIS A 111 -22.61 4.76 10.67
N GLN A 112 -22.12 5.54 11.64
CA GLN A 112 -22.82 6.72 12.12
C GLN A 112 -22.49 7.94 11.26
N GLY A 113 -23.49 8.38 10.48
CA GLY A 113 -23.43 9.66 9.77
C GLY A 113 -23.43 10.85 10.73
N VAL A 114 -23.27 12.06 10.17
CA VAL A 114 -23.20 13.36 10.88
C VAL A 114 -24.32 13.54 11.93
N PHE A 115 -25.49 12.94 11.74
CA PHE A 115 -26.62 13.00 12.68
C PHE A 115 -26.36 12.28 14.01
N GLY A 116 -25.61 11.16 14.03
CA GLY A 116 -25.27 10.45 15.28
C GLY A 116 -24.27 11.20 16.15
N ALA A 117 -23.36 11.96 15.54
CA ALA A 117 -22.36 12.76 16.24
C ALA A 117 -22.98 13.99 16.93
N VAL A 118 -24.04 14.60 16.34
CA VAL A 118 -24.70 15.79 16.88
C VAL A 118 -25.51 15.47 18.15
N PHE A 119 -26.13 14.28 18.22
CA PHE A 119 -27.03 13.93 19.34
C PHE A 119 -26.37 13.19 20.51
N ARG A 120 -25.02 13.00 20.53
CA ARG A 120 -24.26 12.34 21.62
C ARG A 120 -24.93 11.07 22.15
N HIS A 121 -25.51 10.26 21.27
CA HIS A 121 -26.19 9.03 21.65
C HIS A 121 -25.22 8.06 22.35
N PRO A 122 -25.62 7.26 23.35
CA PRO A 122 -24.76 6.31 24.05
C PRO A 122 -24.00 5.36 23.12
N SER A 123 -24.61 4.98 21.97
CA SER A 123 -23.98 4.15 20.93
C SER A 123 -22.79 4.87 20.24
N ALA A 124 -22.89 6.18 20.00
CA ALA A 124 -21.81 6.97 19.40
C ALA A 124 -20.60 7.05 20.33
N ARG A 125 -20.85 7.16 21.63
CA ARG A 125 -19.80 7.19 22.66
C ARG A 125 -19.06 5.84 22.77
N LYS A 126 -19.80 4.74 22.67
CA LYS A 126 -19.20 3.40 22.63
C LYS A 126 -18.37 3.20 21.38
N GLU A 127 -18.90 3.58 20.21
CA GLU A 127 -18.18 3.48 18.93
C GLU A 127 -16.88 4.29 18.95
N GLU A 128 -16.91 5.52 19.50
CA GLU A 128 -15.71 6.36 19.64
C GLU A 128 -14.64 5.72 20.55
N LEU A 129 -15.07 5.10 21.68
CA LEU A 129 -14.17 4.36 22.55
C LEU A 129 -13.55 3.14 21.86
N ASP A 130 -14.32 2.40 21.07
CA ASP A 130 -13.85 1.25 20.32
C ASP A 130 -12.86 1.68 19.20
N ILE A 131 -13.14 2.81 18.53
CA ILE A 131 -12.23 3.43 17.54
C ILE A 131 -10.90 3.83 18.23
N ARG A 132 -10.98 4.51 19.37
CA ARG A 132 -9.81 4.95 20.13
C ARG A 132 -8.97 3.77 20.61
N LYS A 133 -9.61 2.74 21.16
CA LYS A 133 -8.94 1.51 21.58
C LYS A 133 -8.22 0.84 20.40
N ARG A 134 -8.92 0.67 19.28
CA ARG A 134 -8.33 0.06 18.09
C ARG A 134 -7.19 0.91 17.52
N ALA A 135 -7.30 2.23 17.56
CA ALA A 135 -6.23 3.11 17.12
C ALA A 135 -4.98 2.95 18.01
N GLN A 136 -5.14 2.85 19.33
CA GLN A 136 -4.03 2.58 20.26
C GLN A 136 -3.38 1.22 19.98
N GLU A 137 -4.17 0.16 19.82
CA GLU A 137 -3.66 -1.18 19.46
C GLU A 137 -2.82 -1.14 18.19
N LEU A 138 -3.23 -0.37 17.18
CA LEU A 138 -2.48 -0.23 15.93
C LEU A 138 -1.18 0.56 16.11
N LEU A 139 -1.18 1.61 16.94
CA LEU A 139 0.03 2.34 17.30
C LEU A 139 1.03 1.44 18.04
N ASP A 140 0.55 0.62 18.98
CA ASP A 140 1.36 -0.36 19.70
C ASP A 140 1.90 -1.42 18.73
N PHE A 141 1.05 -1.89 17.81
CA PHE A 141 1.41 -2.86 16.79
C PHE A 141 2.55 -2.39 15.88
N VAL A 142 2.52 -1.13 15.44
CA VAL A 142 3.59 -0.56 14.62
C VAL A 142 4.78 -0.02 15.45
N GLY A 143 4.72 -0.11 16.79
CA GLY A 143 5.82 0.21 17.71
C GLY A 143 6.00 1.68 18.04
N ILE A 144 4.91 2.48 17.97
CA ILE A 144 4.90 3.91 18.33
C ILE A 144 3.79 4.28 19.32
N GLY A 145 3.26 3.30 20.07
CA GLY A 145 2.15 3.52 21.00
C GLY A 145 2.45 4.54 22.09
N GLN A 146 3.71 4.64 22.54
CA GLN A 146 4.16 5.65 23.52
C GLN A 146 4.05 7.09 23.00
N PHE A 147 3.85 7.28 21.69
CA PHE A 147 3.70 8.59 21.08
C PHE A 147 2.24 8.92 20.71
N ALA A 148 1.26 8.17 21.21
CA ALA A 148 -0.15 8.31 20.87
C ALA A 148 -0.66 9.75 20.97
N ASP A 149 -0.33 10.45 22.05
CA ASP A 149 -0.75 11.84 22.31
C ASP A 149 0.21 12.89 21.71
N ARG A 150 1.27 12.47 21.04
CA ARG A 150 2.22 13.39 20.40
C ARG A 150 1.69 13.89 19.07
N THR A 151 1.78 15.19 18.83
CA THR A 151 1.43 15.80 17.53
C THR A 151 2.32 15.22 16.43
N SER A 152 1.71 14.75 15.33
CA SER A 152 2.37 13.92 14.33
C SER A 152 3.54 14.60 13.62
N LYS A 153 3.52 15.93 13.42
CA LYS A 153 4.63 16.69 12.84
C LYS A 153 5.91 16.68 13.67
N PHE A 154 5.83 16.36 14.97
CA PHE A 154 6.99 16.28 15.87
C PHE A 154 7.55 14.86 16.04
N LEU A 155 7.00 13.89 15.34
CA LEU A 155 7.55 12.55 15.26
C LEU A 155 8.79 12.51 14.36
N SER A 156 9.69 11.56 14.62
CA SER A 156 10.78 11.27 13.69
C SER A 156 10.24 10.81 12.33
N TYR A 157 11.04 10.93 11.27
CA TYR A 157 10.62 10.49 9.93
C TYR A 157 10.18 9.02 9.91
N GLY A 158 10.95 8.13 10.56
CA GLY A 158 10.61 6.71 10.67
C GLY A 158 9.30 6.46 11.42
N ASP A 159 9.03 7.23 12.50
CA ASP A 159 7.79 7.12 13.27
C ASP A 159 6.59 7.68 12.48
N GLN A 160 6.78 8.74 11.70
CA GLN A 160 5.75 9.25 10.80
C GLN A 160 5.37 8.21 9.74
N ARG A 161 6.33 7.46 9.19
CA ARG A 161 6.05 6.34 8.27
C ARG A 161 5.28 5.22 8.95
N ARG A 162 5.65 4.84 10.17
CA ARG A 162 4.91 3.85 10.95
C ARG A 162 3.49 4.32 11.25
N LEU A 163 3.31 5.61 11.55
CA LEU A 163 1.99 6.21 11.74
C LEU A 163 1.14 6.16 10.46
N GLU A 164 1.73 6.43 9.30
CA GLU A 164 1.03 6.33 8.02
C GLU A 164 0.56 4.89 7.74
N ILE A 165 1.40 3.90 8.04
CA ILE A 165 1.05 2.48 7.94
C ILE A 165 -0.08 2.13 8.95
N ALA A 166 0.01 2.59 10.20
CA ALA A 166 -1.03 2.37 11.21
C ALA A 166 -2.38 2.94 10.77
N ARG A 167 -2.39 4.17 10.22
CA ARG A 167 -3.59 4.81 9.67
C ARG A 167 -4.17 4.02 8.48
N ALA A 168 -3.32 3.49 7.61
CA ALA A 168 -3.78 2.64 6.51
C ALA A 168 -4.37 1.32 7.03
N LEU A 169 -3.73 0.68 8.01
CA LEU A 169 -4.23 -0.54 8.66
C LEU A 169 -5.56 -0.33 9.41
N ALA A 170 -5.82 0.89 9.91
CA ALA A 170 -7.08 1.22 10.59
C ALA A 170 -8.31 1.08 9.70
N THR A 171 -8.14 1.11 8.38
CA THR A 171 -9.21 0.83 7.42
C THR A 171 -9.56 -0.66 7.29
N ASP A 172 -8.90 -1.56 8.03
CA ASP A 172 -8.98 -3.03 7.89
C ASP A 172 -8.90 -3.48 6.42
N PRO A 173 -7.81 -3.15 5.72
CA PRO A 173 -7.72 -3.42 4.29
C PRO A 173 -7.55 -4.92 4.01
N LYS A 174 -8.04 -5.36 2.84
CA LYS A 174 -7.73 -6.66 2.23
C LYS A 174 -6.35 -6.64 1.57
N LEU A 175 -5.99 -5.49 1.00
CA LEU A 175 -4.70 -5.22 0.37
C LEU A 175 -4.12 -3.91 0.90
N LEU A 176 -2.92 -3.96 1.47
CA LEU A 176 -2.15 -2.79 1.85
C LEU A 176 -1.15 -2.47 0.74
N ALA A 177 -1.31 -1.34 0.08
CA ALA A 177 -0.45 -0.87 -0.99
C ALA A 177 0.52 0.19 -0.46
N LEU A 178 1.82 -0.08 -0.57
CA LEU A 178 2.91 0.77 -0.04
C LEU A 178 3.77 1.30 -1.18
N ASP A 179 3.90 2.61 -1.25
CA ASP A 179 4.65 3.33 -2.29
C ASP A 179 5.96 3.85 -1.69
N GLU A 180 7.08 3.18 -2.03
CA GLU A 180 8.44 3.50 -1.57
C GLU A 180 8.54 3.78 -0.06
N PRO A 181 8.04 2.86 0.81
CA PRO A 181 8.01 3.12 2.26
C PRO A 181 9.39 3.25 2.89
N ALA A 182 10.45 2.73 2.26
CA ALA A 182 11.82 2.80 2.75
C ALA A 182 12.61 4.04 2.26
N ALA A 183 11.97 4.89 1.43
CA ALA A 183 12.63 6.09 0.92
C ALA A 183 13.09 7.02 2.06
N GLY A 184 14.34 7.48 2.00
CA GLY A 184 14.92 8.37 3.01
C GLY A 184 15.31 7.70 4.35
N MET A 185 15.11 6.40 4.50
CA MET A 185 15.46 5.64 5.71
C MET A 185 16.92 5.20 5.72
N ASN A 186 17.54 5.25 6.90
CA ASN A 186 18.84 4.63 7.15
C ASN A 186 18.73 3.10 7.25
N ALA A 187 19.86 2.40 7.36
CA ALA A 187 19.90 0.93 7.38
C ALA A 187 19.10 0.31 8.54
N THR A 188 19.19 0.91 9.74
CA THR A 188 18.45 0.44 10.92
C THR A 188 16.95 0.62 10.77
N GLU A 189 16.51 1.77 10.24
CA GLU A 189 15.09 2.04 9.97
C GLU A 189 14.53 1.11 8.89
N LYS A 190 15.32 0.81 7.83
CA LYS A 190 14.92 -0.17 6.79
C LYS A 190 14.74 -1.57 7.38
N LEU A 191 15.63 -1.99 8.30
CA LEU A 191 15.50 -3.28 8.98
C LEU A 191 14.22 -3.32 9.83
N ALA A 192 13.96 -2.28 10.61
CA ALA A 192 12.75 -2.18 11.43
C ALA A 192 11.47 -2.13 10.59
N LEU A 193 11.50 -1.46 9.42
CA LEU A 193 10.40 -1.49 8.46
C LEU A 193 10.17 -2.91 7.90
N ARG A 194 11.24 -3.61 7.52
CA ARG A 194 11.16 -5.00 7.04
C ARG A 194 10.50 -5.90 8.07
N GLU A 195 10.91 -5.83 9.34
CA GLU A 195 10.31 -6.59 10.43
C GLU A 195 8.83 -6.27 10.62
N LEU A 196 8.45 -4.98 10.52
CA LEU A 196 7.06 -4.56 10.56
C LEU A 196 6.25 -5.16 9.41
N LEU A 197 6.75 -5.15 8.18
CA LEU A 197 6.04 -5.72 7.03
C LEU A 197 5.86 -7.24 7.16
N VAL A 198 6.87 -7.95 7.66
CA VAL A 198 6.77 -9.38 7.99
C VAL A 198 5.71 -9.62 9.06
N LYS A 199 5.67 -8.80 10.10
CA LYS A 199 4.66 -8.86 11.16
C LYS A 199 3.23 -8.61 10.62
N ILE A 200 3.06 -7.62 9.74
CA ILE A 200 1.78 -7.34 9.07
C ILE A 200 1.32 -8.54 8.22
N LYS A 201 2.25 -9.16 7.47
CA LYS A 201 1.97 -10.39 6.71
C LYS A 201 1.57 -11.54 7.62
N ALA A 202 2.23 -11.73 8.77
CA ALA A 202 1.92 -12.77 9.73
C ALA A 202 0.50 -12.64 10.32
N GLU A 203 -0.06 -11.43 10.39
CA GLU A 203 -1.48 -11.15 10.71
C GLU A 203 -2.44 -11.46 9.55
N GLY A 204 -1.95 -12.12 8.49
CA GLY A 204 -2.76 -12.52 7.33
C GLY A 204 -3.07 -11.38 6.34
N LYS A 205 -2.42 -10.24 6.45
CA LYS A 205 -2.60 -9.13 5.50
C LYS A 205 -1.80 -9.38 4.24
N THR A 206 -2.36 -8.95 3.10
CA THR A 206 -1.68 -8.96 1.79
C THR A 206 -1.07 -7.59 1.55
N ILE A 207 0.15 -7.56 1.02
CA ILE A 207 0.89 -6.31 0.78
C ILE A 207 1.29 -6.24 -0.69
N LEU A 208 1.00 -5.11 -1.35
CA LEU A 208 1.62 -4.71 -2.62
C LEU A 208 2.68 -3.65 -2.29
N LEU A 209 3.92 -3.91 -2.65
CA LEU A 209 5.07 -3.07 -2.33
C LEU A 209 5.73 -2.58 -3.62
N ILE A 210 5.86 -1.26 -3.75
CA ILE A 210 6.73 -0.65 -4.76
C ILE A 210 7.97 -0.13 -4.06
N GLU A 211 9.12 -0.50 -4.56
CA GLU A 211 10.42 -0.04 -4.08
C GLU A 211 11.47 -0.07 -5.21
N HIS A 212 12.45 0.78 -5.08
CA HIS A 212 13.63 0.78 -5.94
C HIS A 212 14.84 0.10 -5.28
N ASP A 213 14.79 -0.16 -3.96
CA ASP A 213 15.80 -0.93 -3.24
C ASP A 213 15.63 -2.42 -3.51
N VAL A 214 16.30 -2.89 -4.59
CA VAL A 214 16.22 -4.29 -5.04
C VAL A 214 16.63 -5.25 -3.92
N LYS A 215 17.62 -4.89 -3.07
CA LYS A 215 18.08 -5.75 -1.98
C LYS A 215 16.98 -5.95 -0.91
N LEU A 216 16.26 -4.89 -0.58
CA LEU A 216 15.12 -4.97 0.34
C LEU A 216 14.04 -5.87 -0.26
N MET A 217 13.71 -5.67 -1.54
CA MET A 217 12.68 -6.42 -2.24
C MET A 217 12.99 -7.92 -2.33
N MET A 218 14.24 -8.28 -2.67
CA MET A 218 14.69 -9.66 -2.76
C MET A 218 14.61 -10.41 -1.42
N GLY A 219 14.79 -9.70 -0.30
CA GLY A 219 14.73 -10.29 1.05
C GLY A 219 13.33 -10.29 1.69
N LEU A 220 12.32 -9.69 1.04
CA LEU A 220 11.02 -9.46 1.66
C LEU A 220 9.84 -10.02 0.84
N CYS A 221 9.88 -9.93 -0.49
CA CYS A 221 8.77 -10.32 -1.35
C CYS A 221 8.69 -11.82 -1.55
N ASP A 222 7.46 -12.35 -1.60
CA ASP A 222 7.19 -13.73 -1.98
C ASP A 222 7.19 -13.90 -3.51
N ARG A 223 6.73 -12.88 -4.22
CA ARG A 223 6.64 -12.84 -5.68
C ARG A 223 6.76 -11.40 -6.16
N MET A 224 7.26 -11.21 -7.38
CA MET A 224 7.45 -9.88 -7.95
C MET A 224 7.11 -9.85 -9.43
N THR A 225 6.64 -8.67 -9.89
CA THR A 225 6.59 -8.29 -11.31
C THR A 225 7.62 -7.19 -11.57
N VAL A 226 8.31 -7.31 -12.69
CA VAL A 226 9.22 -6.29 -13.19
C VAL A 226 8.57 -5.59 -14.36
N LEU A 227 8.47 -4.26 -14.26
CA LEU A 227 8.05 -3.41 -15.37
C LEU A 227 9.25 -2.75 -16.04
N ASP A 228 9.15 -2.60 -17.37
CA ASP A 228 10.02 -1.75 -18.15
C ASP A 228 9.22 -1.10 -19.28
N TYR A 229 9.39 0.22 -19.47
CA TYR A 229 8.64 1.03 -20.44
C TYR A 229 7.12 0.74 -20.45
N GLY A 230 6.52 0.59 -19.28
CA GLY A 230 5.09 0.35 -19.11
C GLY A 230 4.64 -1.07 -19.42
N LYS A 231 5.53 -2.03 -19.59
CA LYS A 231 5.23 -3.43 -19.90
C LYS A 231 5.81 -4.36 -18.83
N PRO A 232 5.13 -5.48 -18.50
CA PRO A 232 5.72 -6.52 -17.68
C PRO A 232 6.77 -7.27 -18.50
N ILE A 233 8.02 -7.33 -18.02
CA ILE A 233 9.11 -8.07 -18.66
C ILE A 233 9.44 -9.37 -17.93
N ALA A 234 9.10 -9.49 -16.66
CA ALA A 234 9.25 -10.72 -15.89
C ALA A 234 8.28 -10.75 -14.72
N GLU A 235 7.86 -11.97 -14.32
CA GLU A 235 7.12 -12.24 -13.09
C GLU A 235 7.61 -13.55 -12.49
N GLY A 236 7.87 -13.58 -11.18
CA GLY A 236 8.36 -14.81 -10.54
C GLY A 236 8.77 -14.63 -9.09
N LEU A 237 9.46 -15.64 -8.58
CA LEU A 237 10.12 -15.58 -7.27
C LEU A 237 11.31 -14.60 -7.33
N PRO A 238 11.69 -13.97 -6.22
CA PRO A 238 12.86 -13.07 -6.17
C PRO A 238 14.13 -13.68 -6.77
N ALA A 239 14.41 -14.95 -6.48
CA ALA A 239 15.59 -15.65 -6.97
C ALA A 239 15.61 -15.85 -8.50
N ASP A 240 14.42 -16.01 -9.12
CA ASP A 240 14.28 -16.15 -10.57
C ASP A 240 14.42 -14.79 -11.26
N ILE A 241 13.81 -13.75 -10.68
CA ILE A 241 13.89 -12.36 -11.15
C ILE A 241 15.34 -11.88 -11.19
N GLN A 242 16.12 -12.17 -10.15
CA GLN A 242 17.53 -11.76 -10.05
C GLN A 242 18.40 -12.33 -11.18
N LYS A 243 18.04 -13.49 -11.72
CA LYS A 243 18.80 -14.18 -12.75
C LYS A 243 18.23 -13.98 -14.16
N ASN A 244 17.10 -13.28 -14.29
CA ASN A 244 16.44 -13.10 -15.56
C ASN A 244 17.22 -12.13 -16.46
N PRO A 245 17.65 -12.55 -17.66
CA PRO A 245 18.45 -11.72 -18.56
C PRO A 245 17.77 -10.41 -18.94
N ALA A 246 16.44 -10.41 -19.21
CA ALA A 246 15.69 -9.20 -19.55
C ALA A 246 15.65 -8.20 -18.38
N VAL A 247 15.60 -8.69 -17.14
CA VAL A 247 15.64 -7.85 -15.95
C VAL A 247 17.03 -7.23 -15.78
N ILE A 248 18.08 -8.02 -15.94
CA ILE A 248 19.47 -7.56 -15.87
C ILE A 248 19.71 -6.48 -16.93
N GLU A 249 19.30 -6.71 -18.17
CA GLU A 249 19.42 -5.75 -19.27
C GLU A 249 18.67 -4.44 -18.99
N ALA A 250 17.42 -4.51 -18.49
CA ALA A 250 16.63 -3.34 -18.17
C ALA A 250 17.29 -2.45 -17.09
N TYR A 251 17.98 -3.05 -16.12
CA TYR A 251 18.70 -2.29 -15.09
C TYR A 251 20.09 -1.82 -15.50
N LEU A 252 20.78 -2.52 -16.41
CA LEU A 252 22.10 -2.15 -16.91
C LEU A 252 22.03 -1.27 -18.15
N GLY A 253 21.00 -1.45 -19.01
CA GLY A 253 20.80 -0.69 -20.25
C GLY A 253 20.20 0.71 -20.06
N GLY A 254 19.71 1.04 -18.87
CA GLY A 254 19.08 2.34 -18.56
C GLY A 254 20.07 3.51 -18.29
N GLY A 255 21.32 3.36 -18.65
CA GLY A 255 22.37 4.38 -18.51
C GLY A 255 22.61 5.19 -19.80
N HIS A 256 21.53 5.81 -20.35
CA HIS A 256 21.66 6.84 -21.38
C HIS A 256 20.94 8.10 -20.96
#